data_a36ccbef260a49d64ef93f6c9495ed58
#
_entry.id   a36ccbef260a49d64ef93f6c9495ed58
#
_cell.length_a   1.000
_cell.length_b   1.000
_cell.length_c   1.000
_cell.angle_alpha   90.00
_cell.angle_beta   90.00
_cell.angle_gamma   90.00
#
_symmetry.space_group_name_H-M   'P 1'
#
loop_
_entity.id
_entity.type
_entity.pdbx_description
1 polymer ?
#
loop_
_entity_poly.entity_id
_entity_poly.type
_entity_poly.pdbx_seq_one_letter_code
_entity_poly.pdbx_strand_id
1 'polypeptide(L)'
;PEEHATPSILGPSASTVADLRAWWASTGRAQPARLGIAIDDLLALYISEGAAEGVRGDMALAQAVLETGHFTNSDTSRHNYAGIAHYDGSASGTPFASPLVGVRAQIQLLKKYALGNDATLANPNVAPRAGASATTWGGLAGSWASATNYWTVLSSMYDSIAAHAVASSTPGAADTSPAPAVPVACPAGTPAISGDYALPLERRWYDEHPQWFTKPHHDYPAADIPVPVGTPLYAVTNGVVVGTPTSGKCGIGVLFNGDDGIQYVYCHGQPGTQRVRVGDRVNVGQLILDSASTGNSTGPHLHFGIRIGGINHCPQPFFVAIADGAPVSPRSLPTSGCSY
;
A
#
# COMPACT_ATOMS: atom_id res chain seq x y z
N PRO A 1 -33.25 -12.18 20.19
CA PRO A 1 -31.98 -12.13 19.54
C PRO A 1 -31.75 -10.68 19.15
N GLU A 2 -30.76 -10.04 19.76
CA GLU A 2 -30.34 -8.67 19.37
C GLU A 2 -29.82 -8.76 17.95
N GLU A 3 -30.48 -8.06 17.05
CA GLU A 3 -30.05 -7.85 15.68
C GLU A 3 -28.80 -6.96 15.75
N HIS A 4 -27.62 -7.59 15.77
CA HIS A 4 -26.37 -6.84 15.76
C HIS A 4 -26.35 -5.96 14.52
N ALA A 5 -26.32 -4.65 14.75
CA ALA A 5 -26.22 -3.66 13.68
C ALA A 5 -25.06 -4.04 12.75
N THR A 6 -25.35 -4.26 11.46
CA THR A 6 -24.33 -4.68 10.51
C THR A 6 -23.31 -3.55 10.32
N PRO A 7 -21.99 -3.83 10.33
CA PRO A 7 -20.96 -2.79 10.21
C PRO A 7 -21.09 -1.98 8.92
N SER A 8 -20.67 -0.73 8.95
CA SER A 8 -20.53 0.10 7.75
C SER A 8 -19.49 -0.51 6.79
N ILE A 9 -19.74 -0.37 5.49
CA ILE A 9 -18.75 -0.69 4.44
C ILE A 9 -17.54 0.22 4.57
N LEU A 10 -17.80 1.51 4.88
CA LEU A 10 -16.76 2.51 5.08
C LEU A 10 -16.20 2.44 6.50
N GLY A 11 -14.89 2.71 6.62
CA GLY A 11 -14.18 2.77 7.87
C GLY A 11 -12.81 2.11 7.81
N PRO A 12 -12.01 2.24 8.85
CA PRO A 12 -10.72 1.57 8.95
C PRO A 12 -10.91 0.05 9.14
N SER A 13 -9.95 -0.73 8.64
CA SER A 13 -9.84 -2.15 8.99
C SER A 13 -9.56 -2.30 10.48
N ALA A 14 -10.19 -3.30 11.12
CA ALA A 14 -9.90 -3.65 12.51
C ALA A 14 -8.70 -4.59 12.63
N SER A 15 -8.41 -5.37 11.58
CA SER A 15 -7.28 -6.29 11.51
C SER A 15 -6.10 -5.65 10.78
N THR A 16 -4.89 -5.94 11.25
CA THR A 16 -3.63 -5.58 10.60
C THR A 16 -3.23 -6.65 9.57
N VAL A 17 -2.23 -6.33 8.72
CA VAL A 17 -1.64 -7.33 7.81
C VAL A 17 -1.07 -8.53 8.57
N ALA A 18 -0.48 -8.29 9.75
CA ALA A 18 0.06 -9.36 10.59
C ALA A 18 -1.06 -10.31 11.10
N ASP A 19 -2.20 -9.76 11.50
CA ASP A 19 -3.35 -10.55 11.93
C ASP A 19 -3.90 -11.40 10.78
N LEU A 20 -4.00 -10.83 9.58
CA LEU A 20 -4.45 -11.54 8.38
C LEU A 20 -3.49 -12.69 8.01
N ARG A 21 -2.19 -12.46 8.11
CA ARG A 21 -1.17 -13.51 7.89
C ARG A 21 -1.27 -14.63 8.93
N ALA A 22 -1.43 -14.26 10.21
CA ALA A 22 -1.64 -15.24 11.29
C ALA A 22 -2.92 -16.07 11.06
N TRP A 23 -4.01 -15.40 10.68
CA TRP A 23 -5.26 -16.09 10.32
C TRP A 23 -5.05 -17.05 9.15
N TRP A 24 -4.46 -16.62 8.04
CA TRP A 24 -4.23 -17.49 6.88
C TRP A 24 -3.38 -18.71 7.25
N ALA A 25 -2.29 -18.51 7.99
CA ALA A 25 -1.44 -19.59 8.48
C ALA A 25 -2.21 -20.58 9.35
N SER A 26 -3.12 -20.11 10.21
CA SER A 26 -3.95 -20.98 11.07
C SER A 26 -4.90 -21.88 10.28
N THR A 27 -5.27 -21.50 9.05
CA THR A 27 -6.11 -22.33 8.18
C THR A 27 -5.40 -23.59 7.68
N GLY A 28 -4.07 -23.66 7.78
CA GLY A 28 -3.26 -24.75 7.24
C GLY A 28 -3.25 -24.82 5.70
N ARG A 29 -3.80 -23.81 5.01
CA ARG A 29 -3.89 -23.80 3.55
C ARG A 29 -2.56 -23.42 2.91
N ALA A 30 -2.19 -24.13 1.86
CA ALA A 30 -1.06 -23.77 1.04
C ALA A 30 -1.34 -22.50 0.20
N GLN A 31 -0.28 -21.93 -0.37
CA GLN A 31 -0.36 -20.86 -1.39
C GLN A 31 -1.32 -21.27 -2.51
N PRO A 32 -2.40 -20.53 -2.80
CA PRO A 32 -3.31 -20.84 -3.89
C PRO A 32 -2.59 -20.73 -5.25
N ALA A 33 -2.59 -21.81 -6.03
CA ALA A 33 -1.80 -21.93 -7.25
C ALA A 33 -2.16 -20.91 -8.35
N ARG A 34 -3.39 -20.37 -8.31
CA ARG A 34 -3.92 -19.47 -9.36
C ARG A 34 -3.96 -18.00 -8.92
N LEU A 35 -3.41 -17.67 -7.77
CA LEU A 35 -3.55 -16.35 -7.15
C LEU A 35 -2.85 -15.23 -7.95
N GLY A 36 -1.77 -15.55 -8.66
CA GLY A 36 -0.99 -14.59 -9.44
C GLY A 36 -0.08 -13.68 -8.61
N ILE A 37 -0.06 -13.87 -7.28
CA ILE A 37 0.74 -13.12 -6.30
C ILE A 37 0.95 -14.02 -5.08
N ALA A 38 1.93 -13.72 -4.23
CA ALA A 38 2.03 -14.38 -2.93
C ALA A 38 0.80 -14.04 -2.08
N ILE A 39 0.29 -15.02 -1.31
CA ILE A 39 -0.89 -14.77 -0.47
C ILE A 39 -0.65 -13.63 0.52
N ASP A 40 0.52 -13.57 1.13
CA ASP A 40 0.91 -12.50 2.06
C ASP A 40 0.82 -11.11 1.45
N ASP A 41 1.18 -10.99 0.15
CA ASP A 41 1.08 -9.73 -0.58
C ASP A 41 -0.38 -9.40 -0.95
N LEU A 42 -1.20 -10.41 -1.26
CA LEU A 42 -2.64 -10.19 -1.48
C LEU A 42 -3.35 -9.70 -0.22
N LEU A 43 -3.07 -10.32 0.94
CA LEU A 43 -3.63 -9.89 2.24
C LEU A 43 -3.27 -8.42 2.52
N ALA A 44 -2.03 -8.04 2.21
CA ALA A 44 -1.55 -6.68 2.36
C ALA A 44 -2.24 -5.68 1.41
N LEU A 45 -2.50 -6.08 0.15
CA LEU A 45 -3.24 -5.24 -0.81
C LEU A 45 -4.65 -4.90 -0.32
N TYR A 46 -5.35 -5.83 0.32
CA TYR A 46 -6.68 -5.55 0.88
C TYR A 46 -6.65 -4.45 1.93
N ILE A 47 -5.66 -4.47 2.82
CA ILE A 47 -5.52 -3.43 3.86
C ILE A 47 -5.13 -2.09 3.23
N SER A 48 -4.17 -2.07 2.30
CA SER A 48 -3.68 -0.83 1.69
C SER A 48 -4.71 -0.15 0.78
N GLU A 49 -5.37 -0.92 -0.10
CA GLU A 49 -6.41 -0.37 -0.99
C GLU A 49 -7.66 0.03 -0.20
N GLY A 50 -8.02 -0.75 0.84
CA GLY A 50 -9.09 -0.40 1.77
C GLY A 50 -8.83 0.92 2.47
N ALA A 51 -7.63 1.12 3.03
CA ALA A 51 -7.23 2.35 3.70
C ALA A 51 -7.24 3.55 2.73
N ALA A 52 -6.73 3.39 1.50
CA ALA A 52 -6.70 4.44 0.49
C ALA A 52 -8.11 4.93 0.11
N GLU A 53 -9.07 4.03 -0.01
CA GLU A 53 -10.44 4.35 -0.41
C GLU A 53 -11.40 4.59 0.76
N GLY A 54 -10.94 4.40 2.01
CA GLY A 54 -11.77 4.51 3.22
C GLY A 54 -12.79 3.38 3.38
N VAL A 55 -12.48 2.19 2.85
CA VAL A 55 -13.29 0.97 2.92
C VAL A 55 -12.61 -0.02 3.87
N ARG A 56 -13.38 -0.81 4.61
CA ARG A 56 -12.85 -1.85 5.49
C ARG A 56 -12.23 -2.99 4.67
N GLY A 57 -10.91 -2.94 4.49
CA GLY A 57 -10.16 -3.92 3.69
C GLY A 57 -10.16 -5.32 4.27
N ASP A 58 -10.19 -5.47 5.60
CA ASP A 58 -10.32 -6.75 6.30
C ASP A 58 -11.67 -7.45 6.01
N MET A 59 -12.75 -6.69 5.98
CA MET A 59 -14.07 -7.20 5.59
C MET A 59 -14.13 -7.53 4.09
N ALA A 60 -13.49 -6.69 3.24
CA ALA A 60 -13.41 -6.96 1.81
C ALA A 60 -12.60 -8.24 1.52
N LEU A 61 -11.56 -8.51 2.29
CA LEU A 61 -10.85 -9.79 2.24
C LEU A 61 -11.76 -10.97 2.64
N ALA A 62 -12.52 -10.84 3.74
CA ALA A 62 -13.47 -11.88 4.16
C ALA A 62 -14.46 -12.19 3.04
N GLN A 63 -14.98 -11.16 2.36
CA GLN A 63 -15.83 -11.28 1.19
C GLN A 63 -15.11 -12.03 0.05
N ALA A 64 -13.89 -11.64 -0.30
CA ALA A 64 -13.13 -12.27 -1.38
C ALA A 64 -12.85 -13.76 -1.10
N VAL A 65 -12.50 -14.10 0.13
CA VAL A 65 -12.31 -15.49 0.56
C VAL A 65 -13.60 -16.30 0.41
N LEU A 66 -14.74 -15.72 0.77
CA LEU A 66 -16.06 -16.34 0.62
C LEU A 66 -16.41 -16.54 -0.86
N GLU A 67 -16.34 -15.49 -1.68
CA GLU A 67 -16.73 -15.47 -3.10
C GLU A 67 -15.88 -16.41 -3.96
N THR A 68 -14.63 -16.62 -3.60
CA THR A 68 -13.70 -17.43 -4.37
C THR A 68 -13.44 -18.82 -3.79
N GLY A 69 -14.07 -19.16 -2.68
CA GLY A 69 -13.78 -20.40 -1.95
C GLY A 69 -12.31 -20.50 -1.55
N HIS A 70 -11.78 -19.48 -0.87
CA HIS A 70 -10.37 -19.36 -0.50
C HIS A 70 -9.43 -19.28 -1.73
N PHE A 71 -9.80 -18.51 -2.74
CA PHE A 71 -9.02 -18.28 -3.96
C PHE A 71 -8.78 -19.56 -4.80
N THR A 72 -9.75 -20.46 -4.84
CA THR A 72 -9.65 -21.72 -5.59
C THR A 72 -10.45 -21.76 -6.88
N ASN A 73 -11.41 -20.84 -7.06
CA ASN A 73 -12.28 -20.80 -8.25
C ASN A 73 -11.54 -20.27 -9.51
N SER A 74 -12.23 -20.33 -10.67
CA SER A 74 -11.67 -19.90 -11.95
C SER A 74 -11.38 -18.40 -12.04
N ASP A 75 -12.17 -17.57 -11.35
CA ASP A 75 -12.03 -16.12 -11.38
C ASP A 75 -10.72 -15.63 -10.70
N THR A 76 -10.21 -16.42 -9.75
CA THR A 76 -8.92 -16.16 -9.10
C THR A 76 -7.77 -16.03 -10.11
N SER A 77 -7.71 -16.88 -11.14
CA SER A 77 -6.68 -16.81 -12.19
C SER A 77 -6.83 -15.58 -13.11
N ARG A 78 -7.94 -14.87 -13.00
CA ARG A 78 -8.26 -13.65 -13.75
C ARG A 78 -8.11 -12.40 -12.88
N HIS A 79 -7.54 -12.55 -11.69
CA HIS A 79 -7.42 -11.53 -10.66
C HIS A 79 -8.76 -10.93 -10.21
N ASN A 80 -9.87 -11.67 -10.41
CA ASN A 80 -11.19 -11.30 -9.94
C ASN A 80 -11.49 -12.04 -8.64
N TYR A 81 -11.12 -11.42 -7.52
CA TYR A 81 -11.21 -12.05 -6.20
C TYR A 81 -12.58 -11.88 -5.53
N ALA A 82 -13.53 -11.24 -6.19
CA ALA A 82 -14.85 -10.96 -5.62
C ALA A 82 -16.02 -11.33 -6.53
N GLY A 83 -15.77 -12.10 -7.60
CA GLY A 83 -16.84 -12.51 -8.53
C GLY A 83 -17.46 -11.33 -9.29
N ILE A 84 -16.75 -10.23 -9.50
CA ILE A 84 -17.29 -9.02 -10.15
C ILE A 84 -17.75 -9.37 -11.57
N ALA A 85 -19.04 -9.06 -11.87
CA ALA A 85 -19.70 -9.36 -13.12
C ALA A 85 -19.70 -10.87 -13.49
N HIS A 86 -19.67 -11.74 -12.50
CA HIS A 86 -19.92 -13.16 -12.67
C HIS A 86 -21.44 -13.39 -12.54
N TYR A 87 -22.13 -13.51 -13.68
CA TYR A 87 -23.58 -13.71 -13.72
C TYR A 87 -23.91 -15.19 -13.83
N ASP A 88 -25.08 -15.59 -13.34
CA ASP A 88 -25.59 -16.94 -13.49
C ASP A 88 -25.57 -17.37 -14.98
N GLY A 89 -24.90 -18.48 -15.25
CA GLY A 89 -24.70 -19.00 -16.63
C GLY A 89 -23.47 -18.46 -17.36
N SER A 90 -22.70 -17.50 -16.79
CA SER A 90 -21.39 -17.13 -17.34
C SER A 90 -20.30 -18.06 -16.85
N ALA A 91 -19.31 -18.35 -17.69
CA ALA A 91 -18.17 -19.21 -17.33
C ALA A 91 -17.17 -18.51 -16.38
N SER A 92 -17.21 -17.18 -16.28
CA SER A 92 -16.29 -16.37 -15.47
C SER A 92 -16.75 -14.91 -15.42
N GLY A 93 -16.30 -14.18 -14.37
CA GLY A 93 -16.49 -12.75 -14.23
C GLY A 93 -15.47 -11.92 -15.02
N THR A 94 -15.43 -10.60 -14.76
CA THR A 94 -14.52 -9.65 -15.41
C THR A 94 -13.06 -9.99 -15.11
N PRO A 95 -12.16 -10.07 -16.12
CA PRO A 95 -10.72 -10.20 -15.88
C PRO A 95 -10.12 -8.84 -15.51
N PHE A 96 -9.14 -8.84 -14.61
CA PHE A 96 -8.35 -7.67 -14.25
C PHE A 96 -6.87 -7.86 -14.64
N ALA A 97 -6.19 -6.74 -14.94
CA ALA A 97 -4.84 -6.77 -15.49
C ALA A 97 -3.77 -7.26 -14.49
N SER A 98 -4.04 -7.19 -13.19
CA SER A 98 -3.12 -7.62 -12.14
C SER A 98 -3.87 -7.85 -10.82
N PRO A 99 -3.25 -8.53 -9.83
CA PRO A 99 -3.81 -8.67 -8.48
C PRO A 99 -4.18 -7.33 -7.83
N LEU A 100 -3.33 -6.32 -7.94
CA LEU A 100 -3.62 -4.96 -7.43
C LEU A 100 -4.89 -4.39 -8.06
N VAL A 101 -5.04 -4.50 -9.38
CA VAL A 101 -6.22 -3.96 -10.09
C VAL A 101 -7.49 -4.72 -9.68
N GLY A 102 -7.40 -6.02 -9.46
CA GLY A 102 -8.53 -6.83 -9.00
C GLY A 102 -9.00 -6.47 -7.59
N VAL A 103 -8.08 -6.33 -6.65
CA VAL A 103 -8.40 -5.87 -5.27
C VAL A 103 -8.97 -4.45 -5.31
N ARG A 104 -8.33 -3.53 -6.04
CA ARG A 104 -8.81 -2.14 -6.21
C ARG A 104 -10.21 -2.09 -6.78
N ALA A 105 -10.52 -2.92 -7.78
CA ALA A 105 -11.85 -2.97 -8.37
C ALA A 105 -12.92 -3.35 -7.35
N GLN A 106 -12.66 -4.33 -6.49
CA GLN A 106 -13.58 -4.69 -5.42
C GLN A 106 -13.75 -3.57 -4.40
N ILE A 107 -12.66 -3.01 -3.90
CA ILE A 107 -12.67 -1.93 -2.91
C ILE A 107 -13.43 -0.70 -3.44
N GLN A 108 -13.13 -0.27 -4.67
CA GLN A 108 -13.83 0.85 -5.31
C GLN A 108 -15.31 0.55 -5.57
N LEU A 109 -15.65 -0.69 -5.94
CA LEU A 109 -17.04 -1.08 -6.12
C LEU A 109 -17.81 -1.02 -4.79
N LEU A 110 -17.24 -1.49 -3.70
CA LEU A 110 -17.79 -1.39 -2.35
C LEU A 110 -18.00 0.08 -1.94
N LYS A 111 -17.05 0.96 -2.22
CA LYS A 111 -17.19 2.40 -2.00
C LYS A 111 -18.34 3.00 -2.80
N LYS A 112 -18.52 2.58 -4.07
CA LYS A 112 -19.65 3.01 -4.91
C LYS A 112 -20.99 2.48 -4.40
N TYR A 113 -21.04 1.29 -3.83
CA TYR A 113 -22.24 0.81 -3.12
C TYR A 113 -22.59 1.75 -1.95
N ALA A 114 -21.59 2.19 -1.19
CA ALA A 114 -21.80 2.99 0.02
C ALA A 114 -22.11 4.46 -0.26
N LEU A 115 -21.49 5.07 -1.27
CA LEU A 115 -21.54 6.52 -1.55
C LEU A 115 -22.16 6.89 -2.89
N GLY A 116 -22.50 5.91 -3.72
CA GLY A 116 -22.97 6.13 -5.09
C GLY A 116 -21.85 6.08 -6.13
N ASN A 117 -22.27 6.00 -7.38
CA ASN A 117 -21.35 5.79 -8.51
C ASN A 117 -20.42 6.98 -8.82
N ASP A 118 -20.75 8.17 -8.32
CA ASP A 118 -19.97 9.40 -8.50
C ASP A 118 -19.06 9.69 -7.30
N ALA A 119 -18.87 8.69 -6.41
CA ALA A 119 -17.96 8.77 -5.27
C ALA A 119 -16.54 9.14 -5.73
N THR A 120 -15.93 10.10 -5.02
CA THR A 120 -14.50 10.45 -5.24
C THR A 120 -13.61 9.27 -4.86
N LEU A 121 -12.82 8.80 -5.81
CA LEU A 121 -11.88 7.70 -5.62
C LEU A 121 -10.47 8.24 -5.40
N ALA A 122 -9.72 7.58 -4.52
CA ALA A 122 -8.33 7.93 -4.24
C ALA A 122 -7.38 7.47 -5.38
N ASN A 123 -7.75 6.39 -6.05
CA ASN A 123 -7.00 5.80 -7.17
C ASN A 123 -7.78 5.87 -8.47
N PRO A 124 -7.13 5.75 -9.66
CA PRO A 124 -7.82 5.67 -10.93
C PRO A 124 -8.92 4.61 -10.92
N ASN A 125 -10.08 4.97 -11.44
CA ASN A 125 -11.26 4.10 -11.43
C ASN A 125 -11.05 2.86 -12.31
N VAL A 126 -11.13 1.69 -11.69
CA VAL A 126 -11.08 0.38 -12.36
C VAL A 126 -12.32 -0.47 -12.07
N ALA A 127 -13.20 0.00 -11.17
CA ALA A 127 -14.42 -0.69 -10.80
C ALA A 127 -15.57 -0.39 -11.76
N PRO A 128 -16.48 -1.34 -12.00
CA PRO A 128 -17.73 -1.06 -12.69
C PRO A 128 -18.63 -0.12 -11.86
N ARG A 129 -19.79 0.22 -12.41
CA ARG A 129 -20.84 0.92 -11.65
C ARG A 129 -21.49 -0.06 -10.67
N ALA A 130 -21.80 0.41 -9.47
CA ALA A 130 -22.64 -0.35 -8.54
C ALA A 130 -24.07 -0.43 -9.08
N GLY A 131 -24.68 -1.60 -9.00
CA GLY A 131 -26.04 -1.85 -9.45
C GLY A 131 -27.10 -1.42 -8.43
N ALA A 132 -26.69 -1.16 -7.17
CA ALA A 132 -27.56 -0.77 -6.08
C ALA A 132 -26.79 0.07 -5.05
N SER A 133 -27.45 0.50 -3.98
CA SER A 133 -26.83 1.20 -2.84
C SER A 133 -26.86 0.30 -1.59
N ALA A 134 -25.76 0.27 -0.87
CA ALA A 134 -25.63 -0.40 0.42
C ALA A 134 -24.59 0.33 1.27
N THR A 135 -24.97 0.84 2.44
CA THR A 135 -24.03 1.53 3.34
C THR A 135 -23.40 0.58 4.37
N THR A 136 -23.95 -0.59 4.52
CA THR A 136 -23.50 -1.62 5.46
C THR A 136 -23.22 -2.94 4.75
N TRP A 137 -22.40 -3.79 5.34
CA TRP A 137 -22.08 -5.12 4.80
C TRP A 137 -23.30 -6.02 4.71
N GLY A 138 -24.24 -5.92 5.65
CA GLY A 138 -25.52 -6.65 5.58
C GLY A 138 -26.44 -6.16 4.46
N GLY A 139 -26.35 -4.89 4.11
CA GLY A 139 -27.09 -4.27 3.00
C GLY A 139 -26.67 -4.77 1.60
N LEU A 140 -25.56 -5.51 1.50
CA LEU A 140 -25.14 -6.17 0.26
C LEU A 140 -25.98 -7.42 -0.07
N ALA A 141 -26.73 -7.98 0.88
CA ALA A 141 -27.66 -9.06 0.63
C ALA A 141 -28.77 -8.61 -0.36
N GLY A 142 -28.98 -9.41 -1.39
CA GLY A 142 -29.93 -9.09 -2.46
C GLY A 142 -29.41 -8.15 -3.54
N SER A 143 -28.21 -7.54 -3.35
CA SER A 143 -27.61 -6.64 -4.33
C SER A 143 -26.25 -7.12 -4.83
N TRP A 144 -25.35 -7.54 -3.96
CA TRP A 144 -24.09 -8.20 -4.32
C TRP A 144 -24.31 -9.70 -4.56
N ALA A 145 -25.02 -10.36 -3.65
CA ALA A 145 -25.37 -11.78 -3.71
C ALA A 145 -26.88 -11.96 -3.55
N SER A 146 -27.47 -12.89 -4.31
CA SER A 146 -28.91 -13.20 -4.24
C SER A 146 -29.32 -13.91 -2.95
N ALA A 147 -28.39 -14.48 -2.20
CA ALA A 147 -28.63 -15.23 -0.98
C ALA A 147 -29.07 -14.32 0.17
N THR A 148 -30.22 -14.61 0.78
CA THR A 148 -30.75 -13.83 1.92
C THR A 148 -29.94 -13.98 3.21
N ASN A 149 -29.19 -15.09 3.34
CA ASN A 149 -28.27 -15.35 4.46
C ASN A 149 -26.84 -14.86 4.23
N TYR A 150 -26.63 -14.02 3.21
CA TYR A 150 -25.29 -13.55 2.81
C TYR A 150 -24.51 -12.94 3.97
N TRP A 151 -25.16 -12.05 4.75
CA TRP A 151 -24.52 -11.45 5.91
C TRP A 151 -24.09 -12.47 6.96
N THR A 152 -24.92 -13.46 7.25
CA THR A 152 -24.59 -14.50 8.25
C THR A 152 -23.32 -15.26 7.86
N VAL A 153 -23.15 -15.60 6.57
CA VAL A 153 -21.99 -16.34 6.09
C VAL A 153 -20.75 -15.42 6.05
N LEU A 154 -20.92 -14.19 5.58
CA LEU A 154 -19.83 -13.21 5.52
C LEU A 154 -19.34 -12.83 6.92
N SER A 155 -20.24 -12.58 7.88
CA SER A 155 -19.86 -12.26 9.26
C SER A 155 -19.12 -13.41 9.93
N SER A 156 -19.55 -14.65 9.72
CA SER A 156 -18.85 -15.84 10.23
C SER A 156 -17.43 -15.97 9.68
N MET A 157 -17.23 -15.66 8.38
CA MET A 157 -15.90 -15.61 7.77
C MET A 157 -15.06 -14.49 8.39
N TYR A 158 -15.63 -13.29 8.53
CA TYR A 158 -14.97 -12.17 9.15
C TYR A 158 -14.59 -12.44 10.62
N ASP A 159 -15.48 -13.04 11.41
CA ASP A 159 -15.23 -13.40 12.81
C ASP A 159 -14.02 -14.34 12.95
N SER A 160 -13.85 -15.27 11.98
CA SER A 160 -12.67 -16.13 11.95
C SER A 160 -11.36 -15.35 11.75
N ILE A 161 -11.39 -14.27 10.97
CA ILE A 161 -10.27 -13.35 10.76
C ILE A 161 -10.04 -12.51 12.02
N ALA A 162 -11.10 -11.89 12.54
CA ALA A 162 -11.05 -10.98 13.68
C ALA A 162 -10.58 -11.66 14.97
N ALA A 163 -10.83 -12.96 15.13
CA ALA A 163 -10.34 -13.73 16.27
C ALA A 163 -8.80 -13.73 16.40
N HIS A 164 -8.08 -13.45 15.31
CA HIS A 164 -6.62 -13.35 15.32
C HIS A 164 -6.12 -11.94 15.65
N ALA A 165 -6.97 -10.90 15.49
CA ALA A 165 -6.63 -9.53 15.86
C ALA A 165 -6.56 -9.32 17.40
N VAL A 166 -7.32 -10.11 18.16
CA VAL A 166 -7.42 -9.97 19.62
C VAL A 166 -6.19 -10.50 20.36
N ALA A 167 -5.42 -11.40 19.75
CA ALA A 167 -4.22 -11.98 20.36
C ALA A 167 -3.03 -11.01 20.44
N SER A 168 -3.06 -9.92 19.67
CA SER A 168 -2.00 -8.90 19.64
C SER A 168 -2.27 -7.67 20.52
N SER A 169 -3.46 -7.55 21.09
CA SER A 169 -3.86 -6.43 21.92
C SER A 169 -3.90 -6.77 23.42
N THR A 170 -2.76 -7.12 24.01
CA THR A 170 -2.59 -6.99 25.46
C THR A 170 -2.19 -5.52 25.73
N PRO A 171 -3.01 -4.71 26.40
CA PRO A 171 -2.61 -3.35 26.74
C PRO A 171 -1.52 -3.43 27.82
N GLY A 172 -0.29 -3.23 27.42
CA GLY A 172 0.75 -2.81 28.36
C GLY A 172 0.31 -1.49 28.96
N ALA A 173 0.27 -1.43 30.28
CA ALA A 173 -0.13 -0.27 31.07
C ALA A 173 0.46 1.03 30.52
N ALA A 174 -0.42 2.01 30.28
CA ALA A 174 -0.02 3.37 29.95
C ALA A 174 0.75 3.97 31.12
N ASP A 175 2.02 4.22 30.94
CA ASP A 175 2.78 5.13 31.78
C ASP A 175 2.63 6.54 31.19
N THR A 176 1.77 7.34 31.81
CA THR A 176 1.56 8.74 31.48
C THR A 176 2.58 9.58 32.24
N SER A 177 3.73 9.84 31.61
CA SER A 177 4.59 10.93 32.01
C SER A 177 5.20 11.62 30.80
N PRO A 178 4.99 12.95 30.61
CA PRO A 178 5.66 13.65 29.51
C PRO A 178 7.13 13.86 29.90
N ALA A 179 8.03 13.15 29.23
CA ALA A 179 9.45 13.44 29.33
C ALA A 179 9.78 14.73 28.55
N PRO A 180 10.63 15.62 29.10
CA PRO A 180 11.02 16.85 28.42
C PRO A 180 11.85 16.56 27.17
N ALA A 181 11.55 17.30 26.10
CA ALA A 181 12.29 17.25 24.85
C ALA A 181 13.77 17.63 25.08
N VAL A 182 14.64 16.64 25.05
CA VAL A 182 16.08 16.85 24.94
C VAL A 182 16.42 16.81 23.45
N PRO A 183 17.15 17.78 22.89
CA PRO A 183 17.62 17.66 21.51
C PRO A 183 18.64 16.53 21.43
N VAL A 184 18.20 15.38 20.95
CA VAL A 184 19.09 14.24 20.66
C VAL A 184 19.86 14.59 19.39
N ALA A 185 21.16 14.84 19.52
CA ALA A 185 22.05 14.85 18.40
C ALA A 185 21.90 13.51 17.65
N CYS A 186 21.49 13.55 16.37
CA CYS A 186 21.31 12.35 15.55
C CYS A 186 22.64 11.58 15.51
N PRO A 187 22.66 10.28 15.83
CA PRO A 187 23.85 9.46 15.64
C PRO A 187 24.24 9.48 14.16
N ALA A 188 25.54 9.50 13.87
CA ALA A 188 26.06 9.40 12.50
C ALA A 188 25.45 8.16 11.84
N GLY A 189 24.76 8.36 10.70
CA GLY A 189 24.06 7.28 9.98
C GLY A 189 22.55 7.42 9.89
N THR A 190 21.94 8.53 10.30
CA THR A 190 20.49 8.77 10.14
C THR A 190 20.18 9.75 9.02
N PRO A 191 19.02 9.63 8.33
CA PRO A 191 18.55 10.62 7.37
C PRO A 191 18.18 11.93 8.08
N ALA A 192 18.30 13.08 7.41
CA ALA A 192 17.72 14.32 7.88
C ALA A 192 16.20 14.22 7.83
N ILE A 193 15.53 14.77 8.85
CA ILE A 193 14.06 14.81 8.95
C ILE A 193 13.63 16.28 9.09
N SER A 194 12.65 16.69 8.29
CA SER A 194 11.96 17.98 8.39
C SER A 194 10.45 17.76 8.39
N GLY A 195 9.79 17.99 9.52
CA GLY A 195 8.37 17.68 9.70
C GLY A 195 8.08 16.18 9.48
N ASP A 196 7.16 15.90 8.56
CA ASP A 196 6.74 14.53 8.22
C ASP A 196 7.61 13.86 7.15
N TYR A 197 8.74 14.48 6.75
CA TYR A 197 9.56 14.02 5.64
C TYR A 197 11.03 13.84 6.02
N ALA A 198 11.68 12.85 5.40
CA ALA A 198 13.10 12.55 5.55
C ALA A 198 13.81 12.53 4.19
N LEU A 199 15.13 12.72 4.17
CA LEU A 199 15.94 12.35 3.01
C LEU A 199 15.89 10.83 2.79
N PRO A 200 15.95 10.34 1.54
CA PRO A 200 16.00 8.90 1.25
C PRO A 200 17.35 8.26 1.60
N LEU A 201 18.31 9.06 1.98
CA LEU A 201 19.70 8.69 2.30
C LEU A 201 20.13 9.39 3.59
N GLU A 202 21.21 8.90 4.21
CA GLU A 202 21.84 9.59 5.34
C GLU A 202 22.20 11.02 4.98
N ARG A 203 22.06 11.94 5.94
CA ARG A 203 22.32 13.39 5.75
C ARG A 203 23.71 13.68 5.17
N ARG A 204 24.73 12.90 5.55
CA ARG A 204 26.10 13.07 5.07
C ARG A 204 26.21 13.05 3.53
N TRP A 205 25.40 12.23 2.85
CA TRP A 205 25.42 12.16 1.39
C TRP A 205 25.00 13.48 0.73
N TYR A 206 24.02 14.16 1.34
CA TYR A 206 23.66 15.51 0.88
C TYR A 206 24.73 16.55 1.20
N ASP A 207 25.30 16.52 2.41
CA ASP A 207 26.30 17.49 2.85
C ASP A 207 27.60 17.38 2.04
N GLU A 208 28.03 16.16 1.70
CA GLU A 208 29.24 15.92 0.90
C GLU A 208 29.00 16.13 -0.60
N HIS A 209 27.78 15.86 -1.10
CA HIS A 209 27.45 15.82 -2.52
C HIS A 209 26.09 16.46 -2.85
N PRO A 210 25.82 17.73 -2.49
CA PRO A 210 24.51 18.35 -2.71
C PRO A 210 24.11 18.36 -4.20
N GLN A 211 25.07 18.42 -5.12
CA GLN A 211 24.83 18.37 -6.56
C GLN A 211 24.22 17.05 -7.04
N TRP A 212 24.34 15.95 -6.30
CA TRP A 212 23.70 14.68 -6.67
C TRP A 212 22.20 14.72 -6.45
N PHE A 213 21.73 15.49 -5.47
CA PHE A 213 20.34 15.66 -5.12
C PHE A 213 19.62 16.73 -5.95
N THR A 214 20.37 17.59 -6.63
CA THR A 214 19.83 18.69 -7.45
C THR A 214 19.93 18.43 -8.94
N LYS A 215 20.66 17.39 -9.38
CA LYS A 215 20.77 17.00 -10.78
C LYS A 215 19.49 16.40 -11.31
N PRO A 216 18.96 16.84 -12.48
CA PRO A 216 17.78 16.23 -13.08
C PRO A 216 18.09 14.84 -13.65
N HIS A 217 17.10 13.96 -13.62
CA HIS A 217 17.09 12.70 -14.38
C HIS A 217 16.95 13.02 -15.88
N HIS A 218 17.51 12.17 -16.74
CA HIS A 218 17.66 12.45 -18.17
C HIS A 218 16.37 12.33 -19.00
N ASP A 219 15.38 11.49 -18.59
CA ASP A 219 14.19 11.18 -19.41
C ASP A 219 12.91 11.82 -18.88
N TYR A 220 12.71 11.85 -17.55
CA TYR A 220 11.47 12.29 -16.89
C TYR A 220 11.77 12.78 -15.47
N PRO A 221 10.83 13.48 -14.80
CA PRO A 221 11.00 13.92 -13.42
C PRO A 221 11.30 12.76 -12.47
N ALA A 222 12.55 12.67 -12.01
CA ALA A 222 13.10 11.72 -11.05
C ALA A 222 14.48 12.23 -10.59
N ALA A 223 15.14 11.50 -9.72
CA ALA A 223 16.53 11.72 -9.33
C ALA A 223 17.32 10.42 -9.35
N ASP A 224 18.53 10.47 -9.92
CA ASP A 224 19.54 9.43 -9.83
C ASP A 224 20.66 9.91 -8.93
N ILE A 225 20.74 9.33 -7.73
CA ILE A 225 21.71 9.72 -6.71
C ILE A 225 22.83 8.67 -6.67
N PRO A 226 24.04 8.98 -7.20
CA PRO A 226 25.15 8.03 -7.24
C PRO A 226 25.63 7.69 -5.83
N VAL A 227 25.39 6.47 -5.37
CA VAL A 227 25.86 5.97 -4.07
C VAL A 227 26.38 4.55 -4.22
N PRO A 228 27.37 4.13 -3.42
CA PRO A 228 27.91 2.77 -3.46
C PRO A 228 26.86 1.69 -3.23
N VAL A 229 27.14 0.47 -3.73
CA VAL A 229 26.35 -0.72 -3.39
C VAL A 229 26.31 -0.90 -1.87
N GLY A 230 25.14 -1.22 -1.33
CA GLY A 230 24.92 -1.43 0.09
C GLY A 230 24.68 -0.15 0.89
N THR A 231 24.52 1.01 0.24
CA THR A 231 24.14 2.25 0.94
C THR A 231 22.69 2.13 1.43
N PRO A 232 22.41 2.36 2.73
CA PRO A 232 21.08 2.32 3.29
C PRO A 232 20.12 3.33 2.67
N LEU A 233 18.91 2.90 2.32
CA LEU A 233 17.83 3.73 1.77
C LEU A 233 16.66 3.77 2.74
N TYR A 234 16.17 4.97 3.01
CA TYR A 234 15.17 5.24 4.05
C TYR A 234 13.86 5.74 3.45
N ALA A 235 12.74 5.36 4.07
CA ALA A 235 11.42 5.87 3.70
C ALA A 235 11.35 7.38 3.96
N VAL A 236 10.97 8.14 2.93
CA VAL A 236 10.92 9.61 3.02
C VAL A 236 9.74 10.14 3.82
N THR A 237 8.73 9.34 4.12
CA THR A 237 7.57 9.69 4.94
C THR A 237 6.88 8.43 5.44
N ASN A 238 5.88 8.60 6.32
CA ASN A 238 5.00 7.51 6.74
C ASN A 238 4.13 7.05 5.57
N GLY A 239 3.84 5.76 5.50
CA GLY A 239 3.00 5.25 4.41
C GLY A 239 2.84 3.74 4.41
N VAL A 240 2.33 3.21 3.30
CA VAL A 240 2.10 1.77 3.10
C VAL A 240 2.77 1.32 1.81
N VAL A 241 3.55 0.25 1.88
CA VAL A 241 4.25 -0.35 0.73
C VAL A 241 3.23 -0.95 -0.23
N VAL A 242 3.31 -0.57 -1.50
CA VAL A 242 2.40 -1.04 -2.56
C VAL A 242 3.11 -1.83 -3.65
N GLY A 243 4.43 -1.96 -3.58
CA GLY A 243 5.19 -2.76 -4.53
C GLY A 243 6.62 -3.03 -4.05
N THR A 244 7.09 -4.25 -4.31
CA THR A 244 8.47 -4.69 -4.08
C THR A 244 9.00 -5.41 -5.31
N PRO A 245 9.19 -4.67 -6.45
CA PRO A 245 9.67 -5.28 -7.69
C PRO A 245 11.01 -5.97 -7.50
N THR A 246 11.23 -7.05 -8.25
CA THR A 246 12.47 -7.85 -8.26
C THR A 246 13.07 -8.01 -9.64
N SER A 247 12.49 -7.36 -10.66
CA SER A 247 12.89 -7.47 -12.07
C SER A 247 12.44 -6.25 -12.88
N GLY A 248 12.63 -6.30 -14.20
CA GLY A 248 12.25 -5.23 -15.12
C GLY A 248 13.18 -4.01 -15.02
N LYS A 249 12.71 -2.84 -15.45
CA LYS A 249 13.52 -1.61 -15.47
C LYS A 249 13.97 -1.16 -14.08
N CYS A 250 13.11 -1.29 -13.07
CA CYS A 250 13.41 -0.94 -11.69
C CYS A 250 14.42 -1.89 -11.03
N GLY A 251 14.47 -3.16 -11.48
CA GLY A 251 15.23 -4.20 -10.79
C GLY A 251 14.63 -4.48 -9.41
N ILE A 252 15.46 -4.51 -8.39
CA ILE A 252 15.02 -4.59 -6.99
C ILE A 252 14.56 -3.20 -6.54
N GLY A 253 13.37 -3.11 -5.94
CA GLY A 253 12.85 -1.80 -5.54
C GLY A 253 11.84 -1.87 -4.41
N VAL A 254 11.43 -0.70 -3.94
CA VAL A 254 10.31 -0.49 -3.01
C VAL A 254 9.47 0.66 -3.52
N LEU A 255 8.18 0.45 -3.61
CA LEU A 255 7.18 1.48 -3.90
C LEU A 255 6.23 1.56 -2.72
N PHE A 256 5.97 2.75 -2.21
CA PHE A 256 4.96 2.94 -1.18
C PHE A 256 4.12 4.19 -1.43
N ASN A 257 2.88 4.15 -0.97
CA ASN A 257 2.01 5.33 -0.92
C ASN A 257 2.16 5.97 0.46
N GLY A 258 2.58 7.22 0.47
CA GLY A 258 2.63 8.02 1.69
C GLY A 258 1.22 8.31 2.23
N ASP A 259 1.13 8.59 3.52
CA ASP A 259 -0.12 9.04 4.17
C ASP A 259 -0.61 10.38 3.59
N ASP A 260 0.27 11.12 2.90
CA ASP A 260 -0.02 12.31 2.09
C ASP A 260 -0.71 12.01 0.74
N GLY A 261 -0.92 10.72 0.41
CA GLY A 261 -1.50 10.25 -0.85
C GLY A 261 -0.57 10.35 -2.06
N ILE A 262 0.75 10.40 -1.84
CA ILE A 262 1.78 10.48 -2.87
C ILE A 262 2.53 9.15 -2.94
N GLN A 263 2.83 8.67 -4.15
CA GLN A 263 3.63 7.47 -4.33
C GLN A 263 5.12 7.81 -4.42
N TYR A 264 5.91 7.11 -3.62
CA TYR A 264 7.37 7.18 -3.60
C TYR A 264 7.97 5.89 -4.18
N VAL A 265 8.95 6.04 -5.07
CA VAL A 265 9.54 4.97 -5.86
C VAL A 265 11.05 4.89 -5.60
N TYR A 266 11.53 3.72 -5.23
CA TYR A 266 12.95 3.39 -5.03
C TYR A 266 13.31 2.24 -5.93
N CYS A 267 14.31 2.41 -6.81
CA CYS A 267 14.76 1.37 -7.73
C CYS A 267 16.26 1.11 -7.63
N HIS A 268 16.71 0.08 -8.31
CA HIS A 268 18.10 -0.38 -8.44
C HIS A 268 18.71 -0.87 -7.15
N GLY A 269 17.87 -1.39 -6.23
CA GLY A 269 18.29 -1.92 -4.94
C GLY A 269 19.09 -3.21 -5.00
N GLN A 270 19.67 -3.58 -3.87
CA GLN A 270 20.46 -4.79 -3.69
C GLN A 270 19.55 -6.00 -3.46
N PRO A 271 19.79 -7.13 -4.16
CA PRO A 271 19.02 -8.36 -3.93
C PRO A 271 19.08 -8.83 -2.48
N GLY A 272 17.92 -9.21 -1.93
CA GLY A 272 17.81 -9.73 -0.57
C GLY A 272 17.85 -8.68 0.54
N THR A 273 17.91 -7.37 0.22
CA THR A 273 17.94 -6.30 1.22
C THR A 273 16.63 -5.54 1.37
N GLN A 274 15.58 -5.92 0.65
CA GLN A 274 14.22 -5.40 0.88
C GLN A 274 13.76 -5.80 2.29
N ARG A 275 13.61 -4.82 3.19
CA ARG A 275 13.25 -5.02 4.60
C ARG A 275 11.75 -4.86 4.84
N VAL A 276 11.02 -4.62 3.75
CA VAL A 276 9.58 -4.39 3.76
C VAL A 276 8.91 -5.19 2.66
N ARG A 277 7.63 -5.48 2.83
CA ARG A 277 6.78 -6.21 1.89
C ARG A 277 5.57 -5.35 1.53
N VAL A 278 4.90 -5.68 0.44
CA VAL A 278 3.63 -5.05 0.09
C VAL A 278 2.65 -5.14 1.26
N GLY A 279 2.08 -4.00 1.64
CA GLY A 279 1.16 -3.81 2.74
C GLY A 279 1.81 -3.46 4.08
N ASP A 280 3.11 -3.58 4.22
CA ASP A 280 3.78 -3.13 5.44
C ASP A 280 3.66 -1.59 5.56
N ARG A 281 3.42 -1.11 6.78
CA ARG A 281 3.60 0.31 7.09
C ARG A 281 5.09 0.62 7.21
N VAL A 282 5.45 1.74 6.65
CA VAL A 282 6.76 2.36 6.85
C VAL A 282 6.61 3.66 7.63
N ASN A 283 7.58 3.94 8.47
CA ASN A 283 7.68 5.21 9.18
C ASN A 283 8.74 6.09 8.50
N VAL A 284 8.58 7.40 8.61
CA VAL A 284 9.58 8.36 8.16
C VAL A 284 10.95 8.01 8.72
N GLY A 285 11.98 7.96 7.86
CA GLY A 285 13.34 7.59 8.26
C GLY A 285 13.56 6.09 8.50
N GLN A 286 12.58 5.21 8.27
CA GLN A 286 12.75 3.77 8.39
C GLN A 286 13.63 3.24 7.25
N LEU A 287 14.61 2.39 7.59
CA LEU A 287 15.43 1.67 6.61
C LEU A 287 14.58 0.62 5.88
N ILE A 288 14.52 0.72 4.54
CA ILE A 288 13.64 -0.12 3.71
C ILE A 288 14.36 -0.99 2.68
N LEU A 289 15.56 -0.56 2.22
CA LEU A 289 16.29 -1.20 1.12
C LEU A 289 17.76 -0.78 1.19
N ASP A 290 18.68 -1.49 0.55
CA ASP A 290 20.03 -1.01 0.27
C ASP A 290 20.20 -0.78 -1.24
N SER A 291 21.01 0.23 -1.61
CA SER A 291 21.27 0.58 -3.01
C SER A 291 22.14 -0.45 -3.73
N ALA A 292 21.98 -0.55 -5.05
CA ALA A 292 22.85 -1.32 -5.94
C ALA A 292 22.77 -0.82 -7.39
N SER A 293 22.82 -1.77 -8.38
CA SER A 293 22.74 -1.49 -9.81
C SER A 293 21.91 -2.55 -10.53
N THR A 294 20.77 -2.96 -9.94
CA THR A 294 19.87 -3.97 -10.55
C THR A 294 18.90 -3.31 -11.54
N GLY A 295 18.35 -4.10 -12.48
CA GLY A 295 17.44 -3.59 -13.50
C GLY A 295 18.16 -2.86 -14.65
N ASN A 296 17.53 -1.80 -15.19
CA ASN A 296 18.12 -0.97 -16.25
C ASN A 296 18.99 0.13 -15.64
N SER A 297 20.19 -0.22 -15.22
CA SER A 297 21.13 0.67 -14.52
C SER A 297 22.54 0.50 -15.10
N THR A 298 23.26 1.60 -15.24
CA THR A 298 24.66 1.62 -15.75
C THR A 298 25.70 1.66 -14.64
N GLY A 299 25.30 1.80 -13.39
CA GLY A 299 26.19 1.83 -12.23
C GLY A 299 25.40 1.99 -10.92
N PRO A 300 26.05 1.80 -9.76
CA PRO A 300 25.37 1.89 -8.48
C PRO A 300 24.77 3.29 -8.23
N HIS A 301 23.48 3.35 -7.94
CA HIS A 301 22.77 4.58 -7.59
C HIS A 301 21.39 4.27 -6.97
N LEU A 302 20.81 5.23 -6.28
CA LEU A 302 19.40 5.27 -5.98
C LEU A 302 18.67 6.00 -7.11
N HIS A 303 17.78 5.31 -7.83
CA HIS A 303 16.76 5.98 -8.62
C HIS A 303 15.54 6.27 -7.72
N PHE A 304 15.19 7.56 -7.60
CA PHE A 304 14.10 8.00 -6.73
C PHE A 304 13.05 8.79 -7.53
N GLY A 305 11.78 8.43 -7.37
CA GLY A 305 10.65 9.08 -8.01
C GLY A 305 9.55 9.49 -7.03
N ILE A 306 8.89 10.61 -7.34
CA ILE A 306 7.67 11.09 -6.66
C ILE A 306 6.56 11.10 -7.70
N ARG A 307 5.44 10.43 -7.42
CA ARG A 307 4.28 10.34 -8.32
C ARG A 307 3.02 10.83 -7.63
N ILE A 308 2.35 11.79 -8.24
CA ILE A 308 1.07 12.35 -7.77
C ILE A 308 0.02 12.14 -8.85
N GLY A 309 -1.02 11.38 -8.57
CA GLY A 309 -2.04 11.05 -9.58
C GLY A 309 -1.48 10.34 -10.83
N GLY A 310 -0.38 9.58 -10.67
CA GLY A 310 0.30 8.89 -11.79
C GLY A 310 1.30 9.77 -12.57
N ILE A 311 1.41 11.07 -12.27
CA ILE A 311 2.34 12.01 -12.91
C ILE A 311 3.62 12.09 -12.08
N ASN A 312 4.78 12.02 -12.74
CA ASN A 312 6.08 12.21 -12.08
C ASN A 312 6.32 13.68 -11.77
N HIS A 313 6.85 13.95 -10.58
CA HIS A 313 7.23 15.27 -10.10
C HIS A 313 8.73 15.32 -9.79
N CYS A 314 9.33 16.50 -9.89
CA CYS A 314 10.76 16.73 -9.65
C CYS A 314 11.11 16.55 -8.16
N PRO A 315 11.96 15.56 -7.77
CA PRO A 315 12.33 15.37 -6.37
C PRO A 315 13.35 16.39 -5.84
N GLN A 316 14.03 17.13 -6.71
CA GLN A 316 15.14 18.00 -6.34
C GLN A 316 14.74 19.06 -5.30
N PRO A 317 13.65 19.86 -5.50
CA PRO A 317 13.20 20.82 -4.49
C PRO A 317 12.77 20.17 -3.18
N PHE A 318 12.26 18.95 -3.24
CA PHE A 318 11.88 18.18 -2.05
C PHE A 318 13.10 17.85 -1.17
N PHE A 319 14.20 17.39 -1.78
CA PHE A 319 15.42 17.08 -1.05
C PHE A 319 16.05 18.33 -0.42
N VAL A 320 16.10 19.44 -1.18
CA VAL A 320 16.64 20.71 -0.69
C VAL A 320 15.85 21.23 0.51
N ALA A 321 14.50 21.24 0.42
CA ALA A 321 13.66 21.68 1.51
C ALA A 321 13.88 20.85 2.79
N ILE A 322 13.99 19.53 2.69
CA ILE A 322 14.28 18.66 3.84
C ILE A 322 15.67 18.97 4.41
N ALA A 323 16.66 19.08 3.54
CA ALA A 323 18.05 19.35 3.95
C ALA A 323 18.18 20.69 4.67
N ASP A 324 17.47 21.71 4.23
CA ASP A 324 17.47 23.05 4.81
C ASP A 324 16.55 23.21 6.02
N GLY A 325 15.82 22.15 6.40
CA GLY A 325 14.81 22.21 7.47
C GLY A 325 13.62 23.10 7.13
N ALA A 326 13.42 23.38 5.83
CA ALA A 326 12.32 24.20 5.36
C ALA A 326 11.00 23.40 5.30
N PRO A 327 9.83 24.06 5.29
CA PRO A 327 8.53 23.38 5.09
C PRO A 327 8.50 22.65 3.75
N VAL A 328 8.12 21.38 3.79
CA VAL A 328 8.05 20.50 2.61
C VAL A 328 6.62 20.42 2.09
N SER A 329 6.43 20.72 0.81
CA SER A 329 5.13 20.62 0.14
C SER A 329 5.25 19.80 -1.16
N PRO A 330 5.22 18.45 -1.10
CA PRO A 330 5.43 17.63 -2.29
C PRO A 330 4.40 17.87 -3.40
N ARG A 331 3.18 18.29 -3.06
CA ARG A 331 2.13 18.59 -4.05
C ARG A 331 2.41 19.84 -4.91
N SER A 332 3.31 20.72 -4.47
CA SER A 332 3.74 21.90 -5.24
C SER A 332 4.97 21.65 -6.11
N LEU A 333 5.52 20.44 -6.12
CA LEU A 333 6.70 20.10 -6.90
C LEU A 333 6.41 20.19 -8.41
N PRO A 334 7.33 20.73 -9.21
CA PRO A 334 7.14 20.86 -10.65
C PRO A 334 7.16 19.51 -11.35
N THR A 335 6.51 19.42 -12.51
CA THR A 335 6.45 18.24 -13.38
C THR A 335 7.40 18.33 -14.58
N SER A 336 8.19 19.39 -14.66
CA SER A 336 9.21 19.63 -15.71
C SER A 336 10.24 20.62 -15.19
N GLY A 337 11.40 20.71 -15.87
CA GLY A 337 12.46 21.64 -15.48
C GLY A 337 13.09 21.30 -14.11
N CYS A 338 13.37 20.03 -13.87
CA CYS A 338 13.87 19.51 -12.57
C CYS A 338 15.31 19.94 -12.22
N SER A 339 15.78 21.07 -12.71
CA SER A 339 17.04 21.69 -12.28
C SER A 339 16.80 22.62 -11.10
N TYR A 340 17.74 22.62 -10.17
CA TYR A 340 17.73 23.52 -9.01
C TYR A 340 18.92 24.45 -9.08
#